data_88161f07f4f12ae1c78b08cbee1d3120
#
_entry.id   88161f07f4f12ae1c78b08cbee1d3120
#
_cell.length_a   1.000
_cell.length_b   1.000
_cell.length_c   1.000
_cell.angle_alpha   90.00
_cell.angle_beta   90.00
_cell.angle_gamma   90.00
#
_symmetry.space_group_name_H-M   'P 1'
#
loop_
_entity.id
_entity.type
_entity.pdbx_description
1 polymer ?
#
loop_
_entity_poly.entity_id
_entity_poly.type
_entity_poly.pdbx_seq_one_letter_code
_entity_poly.pdbx_strand_id
1 'polypeptide(L)'
;RYAMNRVPMNVLAEALPYIDVVSIQPNGCKFDRNYFSDIHQITKKPIMLCDHQCSFPTENHKHTMWNQLESEAAAANNYNDYIMEAIKSPYVVGYHRCQYVDRYNEKNNLLQQGLIKKDGSPYVELVNSVTTTNRTAEEFFELNRQ
;
A
#
# COMPACT_ATOMS: atom_id res chain seq x y z
N ARG A 1 3.34 13.31 -4.33
CA ARG A 1 2.46 12.15 -4.32
C ARG A 1 1.16 12.47 -5.03
N TYR A 2 0.76 11.62 -5.93
CA TYR A 2 -0.52 11.68 -6.62
C TYR A 2 -1.52 10.80 -5.86
N ALA A 3 -2.66 11.40 -5.47
CA ALA A 3 -3.67 10.70 -4.71
C ALA A 3 -4.66 10.00 -5.63
N MET A 4 -5.05 8.82 -5.20
CA MET A 4 -6.20 8.01 -5.60
C MET A 4 -6.58 7.96 -7.09
N ASN A 5 -6.72 6.80 -7.58
CA ASN A 5 -7.45 6.36 -8.77
C ASN A 5 -6.91 6.78 -10.14
N ARG A 6 -6.35 7.96 -10.31
CA ARG A 6 -5.73 8.34 -11.60
C ARG A 6 -4.78 9.51 -11.40
N VAL A 7 -3.56 9.31 -11.82
CA VAL A 7 -2.59 10.39 -11.96
C VAL A 7 -3.07 11.30 -13.09
N PRO A 8 -3.24 12.62 -12.86
CA PRO A 8 -3.56 13.55 -13.93
C PRO A 8 -2.34 13.68 -14.84
N MET A 9 -2.40 13.06 -16.00
CA MET A 9 -1.25 12.88 -16.90
C MET A 9 -0.62 14.20 -17.39
N ASN A 10 -1.44 15.24 -17.58
CA ASN A 10 -0.95 16.57 -17.92
C ASN A 10 -0.10 17.20 -16.80
N VAL A 11 -0.56 17.05 -15.54
CA VAL A 11 0.20 17.54 -14.38
C VAL A 11 1.47 16.72 -14.18
N LEU A 12 1.39 15.41 -14.37
CA LEU A 12 2.55 14.53 -14.27
C LEU A 12 3.60 14.88 -15.31
N ALA A 13 3.20 15.12 -16.57
CA ALA A 13 4.12 15.47 -17.64
C ALA A 13 4.95 16.72 -17.31
N GLU A 14 4.30 17.76 -16.78
CA GLU A 14 4.99 18.98 -16.34
C GLU A 14 5.91 18.76 -15.13
N ALA A 15 5.60 17.78 -14.28
CA ALA A 15 6.39 17.46 -13.09
C ALA A 15 7.63 16.59 -13.40
N LEU A 16 7.63 15.82 -14.50
CA LEU A 16 8.67 14.84 -14.81
C LEU A 16 10.11 15.37 -14.78
N PRO A 17 10.41 16.59 -15.22
CA PRO A 17 11.77 17.14 -15.14
C PRO A 17 12.27 17.38 -13.71
N TYR A 18 11.37 17.42 -12.74
CA TYR A 18 11.64 17.82 -11.35
C TYR A 18 11.53 16.69 -10.35
N ILE A 19 11.19 15.47 -10.79
CA ILE A 19 11.00 14.31 -9.92
C ILE A 19 11.87 13.14 -10.39
N ASP A 20 12.38 12.37 -9.45
CA ASP A 20 13.14 11.13 -9.72
C ASP A 20 12.25 9.90 -9.64
N VAL A 21 11.19 9.95 -8.84
CA VAL A 21 10.27 8.84 -8.57
C VAL A 21 8.83 9.33 -8.66
N VAL A 22 7.97 8.56 -9.31
CA VAL A 22 6.53 8.80 -9.31
C VAL A 22 5.91 8.14 -8.10
N SER A 23 5.49 8.94 -7.12
CA SER A 23 4.82 8.45 -5.92
C SER A 23 3.31 8.41 -6.11
N ILE A 24 2.70 7.25 -5.98
CA ILE A 24 1.27 7.02 -6.22
C ILE A 24 0.63 6.40 -5.00
N GLN A 25 -0.54 6.93 -4.60
CA GLN A 25 -1.44 6.31 -3.66
C GLN A 25 -2.40 5.40 -4.43
N PRO A 26 -2.20 4.07 -4.42
CA PRO A 26 -3.06 3.16 -5.15
C PRO A 26 -4.44 3.04 -4.50
N ASN A 27 -5.40 2.57 -5.29
CA ASN A 27 -6.73 2.22 -4.81
C ASN A 27 -6.98 0.72 -4.99
N GLY A 28 -7.85 0.17 -4.16
CA GLY A 28 -8.22 -1.25 -4.22
C GLY A 28 -7.24 -2.18 -3.49
N CYS A 29 -7.67 -3.41 -3.31
CA CYS A 29 -6.90 -4.45 -2.61
C CYS A 29 -6.16 -5.39 -3.57
N LYS A 30 -6.11 -5.07 -4.84
CA LYS A 30 -5.33 -5.80 -5.85
C LYS A 30 -4.35 -4.86 -6.53
N PHE A 31 -3.13 -5.34 -6.75
CA PHE A 31 -2.15 -4.60 -7.52
C PHE A 31 -2.56 -4.56 -9.00
N ASP A 32 -2.79 -3.37 -9.53
CA ASP A 32 -3.13 -3.18 -10.94
C ASP A 32 -1.86 -3.03 -11.78
N ARG A 33 -1.32 -4.17 -12.21
CA ARG A 33 -0.09 -4.23 -13.00
C ARG A 33 -0.18 -3.41 -14.29
N ASN A 34 -1.32 -3.44 -14.97
CA ASN A 34 -1.48 -2.73 -16.24
C ASN A 34 -1.42 -1.21 -16.02
N TYR A 35 -2.16 -0.72 -15.03
CA TYR A 35 -2.16 0.69 -14.69
C TYR A 35 -0.76 1.22 -14.36
N PHE A 36 -0.01 0.51 -13.51
CA PHE A 36 1.34 0.93 -13.14
C PHE A 36 2.34 0.76 -14.27
N SER A 37 2.19 -0.27 -15.10
CA SER A 37 3.00 -0.45 -16.31
C SER A 37 2.81 0.72 -17.28
N ASP A 38 1.58 1.15 -17.52
CA ASP A 38 1.28 2.28 -18.41
C ASP A 38 1.91 3.57 -17.89
N ILE A 39 1.78 3.85 -16.59
CA ILE A 39 2.43 5.01 -15.96
C ILE A 39 3.96 4.94 -16.15
N HIS A 40 4.56 3.80 -15.89
CA HIS A 40 6.01 3.63 -16.08
C HIS A 40 6.42 3.79 -17.55
N GLN A 41 5.67 3.24 -18.49
CA GLN A 41 5.96 3.36 -19.92
C GLN A 41 5.96 4.82 -20.39
N ILE A 42 5.05 5.63 -19.87
CA ILE A 42 4.94 7.04 -20.20
C ILE A 42 6.03 7.87 -19.51
N THR A 43 6.27 7.62 -18.23
CA THR A 43 7.14 8.46 -17.42
C THR A 43 8.61 8.06 -17.48
N LYS A 44 8.91 6.80 -17.74
CA LYS A 44 10.23 6.17 -17.62
C LYS A 44 10.86 6.34 -16.23
N LYS A 45 10.05 6.64 -15.22
CA LYS A 45 10.48 6.82 -13.84
C LYS A 45 10.10 5.61 -12.99
N PRO A 46 10.88 5.27 -11.97
CA PRO A 46 10.45 4.28 -10.98
C PRO A 46 9.21 4.74 -10.23
N ILE A 47 8.47 3.78 -9.70
CA ILE A 47 7.20 4.01 -8.99
C ILE A 47 7.33 3.62 -7.52
N MET A 48 6.94 4.53 -6.63
CA MET A 48 6.77 4.29 -5.21
C MET A 48 5.29 4.20 -4.86
N LEU A 49 4.86 3.08 -4.31
CA LEU A 49 3.50 2.90 -3.83
C LEU A 49 3.40 3.50 -2.42
N CYS A 50 2.58 4.51 -2.24
CA CYS A 50 2.49 5.24 -0.98
C CYS A 50 1.08 5.25 -0.41
N ASP A 51 1.00 5.26 0.91
CA ASP A 51 -0.24 5.54 1.63
C ASP A 51 -1.37 4.56 1.30
N HIS A 52 -1.02 3.30 1.05
CA HIS A 52 -1.95 2.24 0.70
C HIS A 52 -2.18 1.29 1.87
N GLN A 53 -3.39 0.81 1.97
CA GLN A 53 -3.78 -0.28 2.87
C GLN A 53 -5.19 -0.78 2.52
N CYS A 54 -5.52 -1.98 2.96
CA CYS A 54 -6.89 -2.48 3.03
C CYS A 54 -7.25 -2.67 4.50
N SER A 55 -8.44 -2.24 4.87
CA SER A 55 -8.96 -2.34 6.23
C SER A 55 -9.90 -3.53 6.40
N PHE A 56 -10.25 -3.83 7.64
CA PHE A 56 -11.20 -4.88 8.00
C PHE A 56 -12.01 -4.43 9.23
N PRO A 57 -13.22 -4.99 9.43
CA PRO A 57 -14.04 -4.62 10.60
C PRO A 57 -13.42 -5.16 11.88
N THR A 58 -13.51 -4.36 12.94
CA THR A 58 -13.11 -4.73 14.29
C THR A 58 -14.23 -4.36 15.27
N GLU A 59 -14.09 -4.74 16.54
CA GLU A 59 -15.03 -4.36 17.57
C GLU A 59 -15.22 -2.83 17.63
N ASN A 60 -14.14 -2.08 17.48
CA ASN A 60 -14.12 -0.61 17.54
C ASN A 60 -14.38 0.06 16.19
N HIS A 61 -14.22 -0.66 15.07
CA HIS A 61 -14.33 -0.12 13.72
C HIS A 61 -15.22 -1.03 12.87
N LYS A 62 -16.52 -0.96 13.08
CA LYS A 62 -17.48 -1.81 12.34
C LYS A 62 -17.54 -1.47 10.85
N HIS A 63 -17.27 -0.22 10.49
CA HIS A 63 -17.23 0.27 9.13
C HIS A 63 -15.95 1.04 8.90
N THR A 64 -15.37 0.88 7.74
CA THR A 64 -14.15 1.60 7.33
C THR A 64 -14.41 2.40 6.05
N MET A 65 -13.68 3.49 5.85
CA MET A 65 -13.85 4.36 4.69
C MET A 65 -13.22 3.82 3.41
N TRP A 66 -12.31 2.85 3.53
CA TRP A 66 -11.49 2.35 2.43
C TRP A 66 -11.88 0.93 2.05
N ASN A 67 -11.17 0.38 1.09
CA ASN A 67 -11.37 -1.01 0.70
C ASN A 67 -11.36 -1.92 1.92
N GLN A 68 -12.47 -2.57 2.14
CA GLN A 68 -12.70 -3.38 3.31
C GLN A 68 -12.62 -4.86 2.95
N LEU A 69 -11.83 -5.58 3.70
CA LEU A 69 -11.74 -7.04 3.69
C LEU A 69 -12.58 -7.59 4.85
N GLU A 70 -12.83 -8.87 4.84
CA GLU A 70 -13.75 -9.50 5.79
C GLU A 70 -13.17 -9.70 7.19
N SER A 71 -11.84 -9.80 7.32
CA SER A 71 -11.16 -10.12 8.57
C SER A 71 -9.70 -9.68 8.60
N GLU A 72 -9.07 -9.76 9.78
CA GLU A 72 -7.64 -9.57 9.95
C GLU A 72 -6.83 -10.59 9.11
N ALA A 73 -7.23 -11.86 9.12
CA ALA A 73 -6.60 -12.90 8.31
C ALA A 73 -6.67 -12.59 6.81
N ALA A 74 -7.83 -12.12 6.33
CA ALA A 74 -7.97 -11.69 4.94
C ALA A 74 -7.06 -10.49 4.61
N ALA A 75 -6.91 -9.54 5.53
CA ALA A 75 -6.01 -8.41 5.36
C ALA A 75 -4.53 -8.83 5.37
N ALA A 76 -4.17 -9.79 6.21
CA ALA A 76 -2.83 -10.38 6.27
C ALA A 76 -2.46 -11.08 4.95
N ASN A 77 -3.34 -11.91 4.43
CA ASN A 77 -3.15 -12.58 3.14
C ASN A 77 -3.08 -11.56 1.99
N ASN A 78 -3.98 -10.59 1.99
CA ASN A 78 -4.02 -9.55 0.98
C ASN A 78 -2.74 -8.71 0.96
N TYR A 79 -2.16 -8.38 2.12
CA TYR A 79 -0.90 -7.67 2.20
C TYR A 79 0.22 -8.44 1.48
N ASN A 80 0.35 -9.73 1.80
CA ASN A 80 1.32 -10.59 1.14
C ASN A 80 1.13 -10.62 -0.38
N ASP A 81 -0.08 -10.91 -0.84
CA ASP A 81 -0.39 -11.04 -2.26
C ASP A 81 -0.13 -9.74 -3.02
N TYR A 82 -0.54 -8.60 -2.44
CA TYR A 82 -0.34 -7.29 -3.04
C TYR A 82 1.15 -6.96 -3.20
N ILE A 83 1.95 -7.13 -2.14
CA ILE A 83 3.38 -6.83 -2.15
C ILE A 83 4.12 -7.78 -3.08
N MET A 84 3.86 -9.09 -2.98
CA MET A 84 4.53 -10.08 -3.84
C MET A 84 4.21 -9.89 -5.31
N GLU A 85 3.02 -9.38 -5.64
CA GLU A 85 2.69 -9.04 -7.02
C GLU A 85 3.36 -7.72 -7.46
N ALA A 86 3.43 -6.74 -6.56
CA ALA A 86 4.06 -5.46 -6.85
C ALA A 86 5.57 -5.59 -7.13
N ILE A 87 6.31 -6.34 -6.30
CA ILE A 87 7.76 -6.49 -6.43
C ILE A 87 8.20 -7.24 -7.69
N LYS A 88 7.31 -8.03 -8.31
CA LYS A 88 7.57 -8.63 -9.63
C LYS A 88 7.60 -7.60 -10.76
N SER A 89 7.23 -6.36 -10.50
CA SER A 89 7.27 -5.27 -11.47
C SER A 89 8.57 -4.50 -11.31
N PRO A 90 9.50 -4.55 -12.28
CA PRO A 90 10.87 -4.02 -12.11
C PRO A 90 10.94 -2.50 -11.93
N TYR A 91 9.84 -1.82 -12.18
CA TYR A 91 9.70 -0.37 -12.01
C TYR A 91 9.14 0.03 -10.64
N VAL A 92 8.65 -0.91 -9.83
CA VAL A 92 8.20 -0.64 -8.45
C VAL A 92 9.40 -0.73 -7.52
N VAL A 93 9.73 0.38 -6.88
CA VAL A 93 10.94 0.51 -6.05
C VAL A 93 10.65 0.55 -4.56
N GLY A 94 9.40 0.58 -4.16
CA GLY A 94 9.03 0.55 -2.75
C GLY A 94 7.54 0.65 -2.50
N TYR A 95 7.20 0.32 -1.27
CA TYR A 95 5.83 0.38 -0.75
C TYR A 95 5.84 1.03 0.63
N HIS A 96 4.90 1.94 0.84
CA HIS A 96 4.71 2.63 2.08
C HIS A 96 3.27 2.47 2.57
N ARG A 97 3.10 1.68 3.63
CA ARG A 97 1.79 1.42 4.23
C ARG A 97 1.31 2.64 5.04
N CYS A 98 0.07 2.96 4.94
CA CYS A 98 -0.66 3.85 5.84
C CYS A 98 -1.56 3.00 6.74
N GLN A 99 -1.38 3.00 8.02
CA GLN A 99 -0.46 3.70 8.91
C GLN A 99 -0.02 2.75 10.03
N TYR A 100 0.69 3.26 11.07
CA TYR A 100 1.20 2.40 12.12
C TYR A 100 0.18 2.07 13.21
N VAL A 101 -0.58 3.07 13.67
CA VAL A 101 -1.61 2.92 14.71
C VAL A 101 -2.98 3.26 14.12
N ASP A 102 -4.03 2.56 14.55
CA ASP A 102 -5.39 2.87 14.18
C ASP A 102 -5.77 4.32 14.48
N ARG A 103 -6.56 4.91 13.60
CA ARG A 103 -7.05 6.27 13.81
C ARG A 103 -8.29 6.25 14.69
N TYR A 104 -8.19 6.97 15.79
CA TYR A 104 -9.29 7.24 16.71
C TYR A 104 -9.48 8.75 16.81
N ASN A 105 -10.68 9.22 16.54
CA ASN A 105 -11.05 10.60 16.84
C ASN A 105 -12.42 10.66 17.52
N GLU A 106 -12.67 11.75 18.22
CA GLU A 106 -13.89 11.97 19.00
C GLU A 106 -15.16 12.13 18.16
N LYS A 107 -15.03 12.28 16.85
CA LYS A 107 -16.12 12.53 15.90
C LYS A 107 -16.54 11.30 15.10
N ASN A 108 -16.36 10.09 15.61
CA ASN A 108 -16.71 8.82 14.96
C ASN A 108 -16.01 8.52 13.60
N ASN A 109 -14.95 9.23 13.26
CA ASN A 109 -14.10 8.88 12.14
C ASN A 109 -13.05 7.86 12.57
N LEU A 110 -13.53 6.70 12.97
CA LEU A 110 -12.67 5.58 13.37
C LEU A 110 -12.24 4.82 12.12
N LEU A 111 -10.93 4.77 11.90
CA LEU A 111 -10.37 4.03 10.78
C LEU A 111 -9.46 2.92 11.30
N GLN A 112 -9.84 1.67 11.02
CA GLN A 112 -8.91 0.56 11.13
C GLN A 112 -7.92 0.69 9.96
N GLN A 113 -6.70 1.11 10.25
CA GLN A 113 -5.63 1.32 9.28
C GLN A 113 -4.28 0.82 9.81
N GLY A 114 -4.19 0.69 11.14
CA GLY A 114 -2.95 0.41 11.83
C GLY A 114 -2.51 -1.05 11.76
N LEU A 115 -1.29 -1.24 12.19
CA LEU A 115 -0.74 -2.51 12.63
C LEU A 115 -0.98 -2.70 14.13
N ILE A 116 -1.18 -1.58 14.83
CA ILE A 116 -1.33 -1.50 16.29
C ILE A 116 -2.68 -0.86 16.62
N LYS A 117 -3.39 -1.47 17.59
CA LYS A 117 -4.64 -0.97 18.14
C LYS A 117 -4.39 0.22 19.07
N LYS A 118 -5.46 0.89 19.50
CA LYS A 118 -5.39 2.03 20.43
C LYS A 118 -4.72 1.70 21.77
N ASP A 119 -4.91 0.48 22.26
CA ASP A 119 -4.33 0.01 23.54
C ASP A 119 -2.86 -0.40 23.43
N GLY A 120 -2.26 -0.27 22.24
CA GLY A 120 -0.89 -0.67 21.96
C GLY A 120 -0.73 -2.13 21.57
N SER A 121 -1.77 -2.96 21.62
CA SER A 121 -1.70 -4.34 21.18
C SER A 121 -1.65 -4.46 19.66
N PRO A 122 -0.88 -5.42 19.10
CA PRO A 122 -0.80 -5.62 17.66
C PRO A 122 -2.03 -6.35 17.11
N TYR A 123 -2.29 -6.14 15.82
CA TYR A 123 -3.03 -7.06 14.99
C TYR A 123 -2.07 -8.20 14.61
N VAL A 124 -2.12 -9.31 15.35
CA VAL A 124 -1.06 -10.33 15.35
C VAL A 124 -0.88 -10.99 13.98
N GLU A 125 -1.96 -11.40 13.33
CA GLU A 125 -1.90 -12.04 12.02
C GLU A 125 -1.37 -11.06 10.96
N LEU A 126 -1.87 -9.83 10.99
CA LEU A 126 -1.44 -8.78 10.06
C LEU A 126 0.04 -8.41 10.26
N VAL A 127 0.48 -8.23 11.52
CA VAL A 127 1.87 -7.90 11.83
C VAL A 127 2.83 -9.02 11.41
N ASN A 128 2.45 -10.27 11.67
CA ASN A 128 3.24 -11.42 11.23
C ASN A 128 3.37 -11.48 9.71
N SER A 129 2.26 -11.29 9.00
CA SER A 129 2.27 -11.26 7.52
C SER A 129 3.14 -10.12 7.00
N VAL A 130 2.97 -8.90 7.52
CA VAL A 130 3.78 -7.73 7.14
C VAL A 130 5.27 -8.00 7.35
N THR A 131 5.63 -8.56 8.50
CA THR A 131 7.02 -8.87 8.83
C THR A 131 7.62 -9.90 7.89
N THR A 132 6.90 -10.99 7.65
CA THR A 132 7.37 -12.06 6.76
C THR A 132 7.45 -11.59 5.32
N THR A 133 6.41 -10.94 4.82
CA THR A 133 6.36 -10.43 3.45
C THR A 133 7.47 -9.42 3.18
N ASN A 134 7.75 -8.51 4.12
CA ASN A 134 8.82 -7.53 3.94
C ASN A 134 10.20 -8.18 3.86
N ARG A 135 10.47 -9.19 4.67
CA ARG A 135 11.72 -9.96 4.57
C ARG A 135 11.86 -10.67 3.23
N THR A 136 10.80 -11.34 2.79
CA THR A 136 10.78 -12.01 1.48
C THR A 136 10.98 -11.01 0.32
N ALA A 137 10.39 -9.82 0.44
CA ALA A 137 10.57 -8.76 -0.55
C ALA A 137 12.03 -8.26 -0.61
N GLU A 138 12.67 -8.07 0.56
CA GLU A 138 14.07 -7.68 0.65
C GLU A 138 14.99 -8.73 0.01
N GLU A 139 14.82 -10.00 0.37
CA GLU A 139 15.55 -11.12 -0.22
C GLU A 139 15.37 -11.19 -1.74
N PHE A 140 14.15 -10.99 -2.24
CA PHE A 140 13.85 -10.97 -3.66
C PHE A 140 14.63 -9.87 -4.39
N PHE A 141 14.67 -8.65 -3.83
CA PHE A 141 15.40 -7.55 -4.42
C PHE A 141 16.92 -7.77 -4.39
N GLU A 142 17.46 -8.34 -3.34
CA GLU A 142 18.89 -8.65 -3.26
C GLU A 142 19.32 -9.69 -4.29
N LEU A 143 18.52 -10.75 -4.47
CA LEU A 143 18.80 -11.80 -5.46
C LEU A 143 18.70 -11.30 -6.91
N ASN A 144 17.92 -10.28 -7.19
CA ASN A 144 17.71 -9.74 -8.54
C ASN A 144 18.50 -8.45 -8.83
N ARG A 145 19.41 -8.04 -7.94
CA ARG A 145 20.35 -6.92 -8.15
C ARG A 145 21.58 -7.27 -8.98
N GLN A 146 21.72 -8.53 -9.39
CA GLN A 146 22.78 -8.99 -10.28
C GLN A 146 22.30 -8.84 -11.75
#